data_03b610e9fb3f771e2fdd3b3dd0b74aa2
#
_entry.id   03b610e9fb3f771e2fdd3b3dd0b74aa2
#
_cell.length_a   1.000
_cell.length_b   1.000
_cell.length_c   1.000
_cell.angle_alpha   90.00
_cell.angle_beta   90.00
_cell.angle_gamma   90.00
#
_symmetry.space_group_name_H-M   'P 1'
#
loop_
_entity.id
_entity.type
_entity.pdbx_description
1 polymer ?
#
loop_
_entity_poly.entity_id
_entity_poly.type
_entity_poly.pdbx_seq_one_letter_code
_entity_poly.pdbx_strand_id
1 'polypeptide(L)'
;MRDISITQGGQHASAHREVKPHKWALSPWARVLRRLARRWTVHSHVRKFCRPFTVEGRENLASLKSPLLIVANHTSHFDTVIVLSLLPTSIYDRTAVVAAAHRMYRERVKGMWHSLRYNAFPITRGGGREALAYSQWLLHNGWSLLIFPEGKRSRTGDLLPFHGGPAILATQQNVPVLPIYIEGASRILPPGTNRSQPAPVVARVGNLLTFPEGTAIGDAKHAMEEVVRALAGTIAADHEQAAAS
;
A
#
# COMPACT_ATOMS: atom_id res chain seq x y z
N MET A 1 55.23 -5.32 -27.81
CA MET A 1 54.52 -4.19 -27.19
C MET A 1 53.22 -4.04 -27.93
N ARG A 2 52.09 -4.48 -27.34
CA ARG A 2 50.74 -4.30 -27.88
C ARG A 2 49.96 -3.56 -26.84
N ASP A 3 49.55 -2.32 -27.17
CA ASP A 3 48.66 -1.49 -26.34
C ASP A 3 47.28 -2.11 -26.29
N ILE A 4 46.79 -2.34 -25.07
CA ILE A 4 45.42 -2.75 -24.82
C ILE A 4 44.65 -1.48 -24.42
N SER A 5 43.87 -0.95 -25.34
CA SER A 5 42.92 0.15 -25.09
C SER A 5 41.76 -0.40 -24.25
N ILE A 6 41.64 0.06 -23.01
CA ILE A 6 40.48 -0.22 -22.15
C ILE A 6 39.40 0.76 -22.53
N THR A 7 38.36 0.27 -23.19
CA THR A 7 37.13 1.00 -23.48
C THR A 7 36.38 1.17 -22.16
N GLN A 8 36.30 2.41 -21.68
CA GLN A 8 35.44 2.81 -20.57
C GLN A 8 33.98 2.70 -21.01
N GLY A 9 33.29 1.67 -20.53
CA GLY A 9 31.84 1.54 -20.64
C GLY A 9 31.18 2.63 -19.83
N GLY A 10 30.63 3.63 -20.50
CA GLY A 10 29.85 4.70 -19.88
C GLY A 10 28.61 4.14 -19.18
N GLN A 11 28.62 4.14 -17.87
CA GLN A 11 27.42 3.96 -17.07
C GLN A 11 26.56 5.20 -17.22
N HIS A 12 25.50 5.15 -18.03
CA HIS A 12 24.40 6.08 -17.99
C HIS A 12 23.64 5.89 -16.67
N ALA A 13 24.15 6.44 -15.60
CA ALA A 13 23.39 6.69 -14.38
C ALA A 13 22.37 7.78 -14.74
N SER A 14 21.15 7.38 -15.11
CA SER A 14 20.04 8.31 -15.20
C SER A 14 19.87 8.93 -13.81
N ALA A 15 20.20 10.20 -13.67
CA ALA A 15 20.00 10.97 -12.45
C ALA A 15 18.51 11.01 -12.13
N HIS A 16 18.03 10.01 -11.38
CA HIS A 16 16.67 10.03 -10.85
C HIS A 16 16.58 11.21 -9.89
N ARG A 17 15.89 12.25 -10.32
CA ARG A 17 15.61 13.43 -9.50
C ARG A 17 14.98 12.96 -8.19
N GLU A 18 15.65 13.17 -7.08
CA GLU A 18 15.15 12.86 -5.75
C GLU A 18 13.84 13.63 -5.50
N VAL A 19 12.74 12.90 -5.38
CA VAL A 19 11.44 13.51 -5.09
C VAL A 19 11.25 13.51 -3.59
N LYS A 20 11.32 14.70 -2.99
CA LYS A 20 11.14 14.87 -1.54
C LYS A 20 9.66 14.77 -1.14
N PRO A 21 9.36 14.15 0.01
CA PRO A 21 7.99 14.08 0.52
C PRO A 21 7.44 15.46 0.90
N HIS A 22 6.16 15.65 0.68
CA HIS A 22 5.47 16.91 1.00
C HIS A 22 5.11 16.96 2.50
N LYS A 23 6.03 17.40 3.35
CA LYS A 23 5.83 17.46 4.82
C LYS A 23 4.60 18.26 5.23
N TRP A 24 4.18 19.28 4.46
CA TRP A 24 2.96 20.04 4.70
C TRP A 24 1.69 19.15 4.72
N ALA A 25 1.72 18.00 4.02
CA ALA A 25 0.61 17.06 4.01
C ALA A 25 0.32 16.43 5.39
N LEU A 26 1.27 16.49 6.32
CA LEU A 26 1.13 16.00 7.70
C LEU A 26 0.55 17.08 8.64
N SER A 27 0.45 18.33 8.19
CA SER A 27 -0.01 19.44 9.02
C SER A 27 -1.45 19.27 9.51
N PRO A 28 -1.84 19.87 10.63
CA PRO A 28 -3.20 19.80 11.16
C PRO A 28 -4.26 20.23 10.14
N TRP A 29 -4.04 21.32 9.41
CA TRP A 29 -4.99 21.81 8.40
C TRP A 29 -5.18 20.80 7.25
N ALA A 30 -4.11 20.19 6.76
CA ALA A 30 -4.19 19.20 5.69
C ALA A 30 -4.94 17.92 6.15
N ARG A 31 -4.78 17.53 7.42
CA ARG A 31 -5.52 16.41 8.04
C ARG A 31 -7.01 16.73 8.13
N VAL A 32 -7.36 17.92 8.63
CA VAL A 32 -8.76 18.36 8.70
C VAL A 32 -9.39 18.38 7.31
N LEU A 33 -8.71 18.97 6.33
CA LEU A 33 -9.20 19.02 4.95
C LEU A 33 -9.42 17.62 4.37
N ARG A 34 -8.47 16.68 4.56
CA ARG A 34 -8.65 15.29 4.14
C ARG A 34 -9.82 14.60 4.84
N ARG A 35 -9.98 14.82 6.14
CA ARG A 35 -11.10 14.26 6.91
C ARG A 35 -12.44 14.73 6.34
N LEU A 36 -12.58 16.02 6.10
CA LEU A 36 -13.79 16.60 5.50
C LEU A 36 -14.01 16.08 4.06
N ALA A 37 -12.94 16.02 3.28
CA ALA A 37 -13.00 15.55 1.90
C ALA A 37 -13.18 14.02 1.78
N ARG A 38 -12.92 13.22 2.84
CA ARG A 38 -12.95 11.75 2.81
C ARG A 38 -14.28 11.22 2.24
N ARG A 39 -15.40 11.83 2.62
CA ARG A 39 -16.73 11.45 2.13
C ARG A 39 -16.80 11.50 0.60
N TRP A 40 -16.19 12.52 -0.01
CA TRP A 40 -16.23 12.77 -1.45
C TRP A 40 -15.11 12.07 -2.20
N THR A 41 -13.92 11.95 -1.59
CA THR A 41 -12.73 11.43 -2.25
C THR A 41 -12.53 9.93 -2.07
N VAL A 42 -13.05 9.34 -0.99
CA VAL A 42 -12.88 7.93 -0.63
C VAL A 42 -14.23 7.21 -0.68
N HIS A 43 -15.15 7.55 0.22
CA HIS A 43 -16.40 6.81 0.34
C HIS A 43 -17.32 6.92 -0.88
N SER A 44 -17.35 8.08 -1.58
CA SER A 44 -18.16 8.19 -2.80
C SER A 44 -17.63 7.29 -3.93
N HIS A 45 -16.30 7.14 -4.04
CA HIS A 45 -15.70 6.28 -5.03
C HIS A 45 -15.99 4.80 -4.75
N VAL A 46 -15.81 4.35 -3.49
CA VAL A 46 -16.16 2.99 -3.10
C VAL A 46 -17.65 2.73 -3.36
N ARG A 47 -18.55 3.62 -2.90
CA ARG A 47 -19.99 3.47 -3.10
C ARG A 47 -20.41 3.46 -4.57
N LYS A 48 -19.69 4.19 -5.45
CA LYS A 48 -19.97 4.26 -6.87
C LYS A 48 -19.47 3.03 -7.62
N PHE A 49 -18.28 2.54 -7.31
CA PHE A 49 -17.56 1.58 -8.13
C PHE A 49 -17.44 0.18 -7.51
N CYS A 50 -17.51 0.05 -6.17
CA CYS A 50 -17.48 -1.27 -5.52
C CYS A 50 -18.93 -1.72 -5.28
N ARG A 51 -19.48 -2.50 -6.21
CA ARG A 51 -20.89 -2.94 -6.12
C ARG A 51 -21.03 -4.38 -6.62
N PRO A 52 -21.43 -5.34 -5.73
CA PRO A 52 -21.52 -5.21 -4.28
C PRO A 52 -20.14 -4.97 -3.63
N PHE A 53 -20.12 -4.47 -2.39
CA PHE A 53 -18.91 -4.32 -1.59
C PHE A 53 -19.06 -5.10 -0.29
N THR A 54 -18.29 -6.16 -0.15
CA THR A 54 -18.26 -7.03 1.04
C THR A 54 -16.97 -6.79 1.82
N VAL A 55 -17.08 -6.79 3.15
CA VAL A 55 -15.94 -6.66 4.06
C VAL A 55 -16.00 -7.79 5.08
N GLU A 56 -15.04 -8.70 4.99
CA GLU A 56 -14.81 -9.81 5.91
C GLU A 56 -13.73 -9.44 6.92
N GLY A 57 -13.82 -9.95 8.17
CA GLY A 57 -12.87 -9.60 9.24
C GLY A 57 -12.99 -8.13 9.71
N ARG A 58 -14.18 -7.53 9.58
CA ARG A 58 -14.42 -6.14 9.99
C ARG A 58 -14.14 -5.89 11.47
N GLU A 59 -14.32 -6.89 12.30
CA GLU A 59 -14.03 -6.91 13.75
C GLU A 59 -12.56 -6.58 14.03
N ASN A 60 -11.64 -6.95 13.16
CA ASN A 60 -10.21 -6.68 13.30
C ASN A 60 -9.88 -5.17 13.18
N LEU A 61 -10.83 -4.36 12.70
CA LEU A 61 -10.65 -2.92 12.61
C LEU A 61 -11.03 -2.18 13.91
N ALA A 62 -11.78 -2.80 14.81
CA ALA A 62 -12.38 -2.12 15.96
C ALA A 62 -11.36 -1.67 17.01
N SER A 63 -10.28 -2.44 17.21
CA SER A 63 -9.26 -2.21 18.25
C SER A 63 -7.96 -1.60 17.75
N LEU A 64 -7.91 -1.11 16.50
CA LEU A 64 -6.69 -0.60 15.89
C LEU A 64 -6.17 0.65 16.60
N LYS A 65 -4.85 0.70 16.82
CA LYS A 65 -4.12 1.85 17.36
C LYS A 65 -2.96 2.22 16.45
N SER A 66 -2.71 3.52 16.24
CA SER A 66 -1.51 4.00 15.55
C SER A 66 -0.31 4.03 16.50
N PRO A 67 0.92 3.82 16.02
CA PRO A 67 1.26 3.49 14.62
C PRO A 67 1.02 2.02 14.27
N LEU A 68 0.70 1.75 13.01
CA LEU A 68 0.65 0.40 12.45
C LEU A 68 1.05 0.40 10.97
N LEU A 69 1.48 -0.74 10.49
CA LEU A 69 1.78 -0.97 9.10
C LEU A 69 0.63 -1.72 8.45
N ILE A 70 -0.02 -1.12 7.45
CA ILE A 70 -1.09 -1.76 6.68
C ILE A 70 -0.48 -2.31 5.41
N VAL A 71 -0.57 -3.62 5.20
CA VAL A 71 -0.08 -4.28 3.99
C VAL A 71 -1.26 -4.86 3.21
N ALA A 72 -1.26 -4.62 1.90
CA ALA A 72 -2.32 -5.13 1.02
C ALA A 72 -1.74 -5.60 -0.31
N ASN A 73 -2.44 -6.53 -0.99
CA ASN A 73 -2.16 -6.85 -2.39
C ASN A 73 -2.46 -5.64 -3.30
N HIS A 74 -1.88 -5.63 -4.49
CA HIS A 74 -2.01 -4.49 -5.39
C HIS A 74 -2.36 -4.91 -6.82
N THR A 75 -3.62 -4.71 -7.20
CA THR A 75 -4.15 -5.03 -8.53
C THR A 75 -4.68 -3.80 -9.26
N SER A 76 -5.08 -2.75 -8.52
CA SER A 76 -5.73 -1.57 -9.08
C SER A 76 -5.31 -0.28 -8.36
N HIS A 77 -5.49 0.86 -9.00
CA HIS A 77 -5.42 2.16 -8.33
C HIS A 77 -6.54 2.35 -7.30
N PHE A 78 -7.62 1.58 -7.40
CA PHE A 78 -8.72 1.59 -6.43
C PHE A 78 -8.35 0.94 -5.09
N ASP A 79 -7.32 0.08 -5.02
CA ASP A 79 -6.91 -0.60 -3.78
C ASP A 79 -6.65 0.41 -2.66
N THR A 80 -5.94 1.51 -2.97
CA THR A 80 -5.69 2.59 -2.00
C THR A 80 -6.99 3.17 -1.44
N VAL A 81 -7.95 3.44 -2.31
CA VAL A 81 -9.25 4.03 -1.92
C VAL A 81 -10.04 3.04 -1.08
N ILE A 82 -10.04 1.76 -1.46
CA ILE A 82 -10.72 0.68 -0.75
C ILE A 82 -10.14 0.54 0.66
N VAL A 83 -8.82 0.38 0.80
CA VAL A 83 -8.17 0.27 2.13
C VAL A 83 -8.48 1.49 2.98
N LEU A 84 -8.28 2.70 2.46
CA LEU A 84 -8.56 3.94 3.20
C LEU A 84 -10.03 4.07 3.62
N SER A 85 -10.97 3.46 2.89
CA SER A 85 -12.40 3.47 3.25
C SER A 85 -12.71 2.60 4.46
N LEU A 86 -11.94 1.53 4.67
CA LEU A 86 -12.11 0.59 5.78
C LEU A 86 -11.65 1.16 7.11
N LEU A 87 -10.63 2.02 7.09
CA LEU A 87 -9.96 2.45 8.30
C LEU A 87 -10.88 3.29 9.21
N PRO A 88 -10.87 3.03 10.54
CA PRO A 88 -11.45 3.95 11.51
C PRO A 88 -10.87 5.36 11.35
N THR A 89 -11.64 6.39 11.69
CA THR A 89 -11.21 7.79 11.50
C THR A 89 -9.91 8.11 12.25
N SER A 90 -9.71 7.55 13.44
CA SER A 90 -8.49 7.71 14.23
C SER A 90 -7.25 7.21 13.50
N ILE A 91 -7.35 6.09 12.80
CA ILE A 91 -6.26 5.50 12.00
C ILE A 91 -6.11 6.26 10.68
N TYR A 92 -7.22 6.50 9.95
CA TYR A 92 -7.21 7.21 8.68
C TYR A 92 -6.50 8.56 8.77
N ASP A 93 -6.79 9.36 9.80
CA ASP A 93 -6.23 10.69 9.99
C ASP A 93 -4.72 10.71 10.16
N ARG A 94 -4.15 9.60 10.62
CA ARG A 94 -2.72 9.40 10.82
C ARG A 94 -2.13 8.32 9.91
N THR A 95 -2.77 8.03 8.78
CA THR A 95 -2.23 7.10 7.78
C THR A 95 -1.59 7.88 6.63
N ALA A 96 -0.38 7.48 6.26
CA ALA A 96 0.31 7.92 5.05
C ALA A 96 0.45 6.75 4.07
N VAL A 97 0.33 7.05 2.78
CA VAL A 97 0.38 6.04 1.71
C VAL A 97 1.72 6.06 1.00
N VAL A 98 2.40 4.92 0.99
CA VAL A 98 3.66 4.77 0.27
C VAL A 98 3.39 4.66 -1.23
N ALA A 99 3.97 5.55 -2.01
CA ALA A 99 3.76 5.61 -3.46
C ALA A 99 5.08 5.59 -4.23
N ALA A 100 5.09 4.91 -5.39
CA ALA A 100 6.26 4.88 -6.24
C ALA A 100 6.54 6.28 -6.84
N ALA A 101 7.71 6.85 -6.53
CA ALA A 101 8.10 8.21 -6.91
C ALA A 101 7.98 8.46 -8.43
N HIS A 102 8.48 7.53 -9.25
CA HIS A 102 8.51 7.64 -10.71
C HIS A 102 7.14 7.66 -11.39
N ARG A 103 6.07 7.21 -10.72
CA ARG A 103 4.71 7.15 -11.29
C ARG A 103 3.83 8.31 -10.84
N MET A 104 3.75 8.54 -9.53
CA MET A 104 2.77 9.47 -8.96
C MET A 104 3.31 10.88 -8.81
N TYR A 105 4.64 11.04 -8.79
CA TYR A 105 5.32 12.32 -8.56
C TYR A 105 6.09 12.83 -9.78
N ARG A 106 5.85 12.26 -10.98
CA ARG A 106 6.45 12.74 -12.23
C ARG A 106 6.08 14.21 -12.52
N GLU A 107 4.83 14.57 -12.26
CA GLU A 107 4.31 15.92 -12.37
C GLU A 107 4.07 16.50 -10.97
N ARG A 108 4.62 17.69 -10.69
CA ARG A 108 4.52 18.35 -9.38
C ARG A 108 3.07 18.49 -8.90
N VAL A 109 2.20 19.00 -9.77
CA VAL A 109 0.77 19.23 -9.43
C VAL A 109 0.06 17.94 -9.09
N LYS A 110 0.24 16.89 -9.89
CA LYS A 110 -0.35 15.56 -9.59
C LYS A 110 0.18 14.98 -8.28
N GLY A 111 1.49 15.12 -8.03
CA GLY A 111 2.09 14.70 -6.75
C GLY A 111 1.50 15.44 -5.55
N MET A 112 1.30 16.76 -5.66
CA MET A 112 0.62 17.55 -4.61
C MET A 112 -0.81 17.08 -4.37
N TRP A 113 -1.59 16.80 -5.42
CA TRP A 113 -2.94 16.26 -5.31
C TRP A 113 -2.97 14.90 -4.61
N HIS A 114 -2.05 13.99 -4.93
CA HIS A 114 -1.94 12.69 -4.25
C HIS A 114 -1.57 12.85 -2.77
N SER A 115 -0.63 13.76 -2.47
CA SER A 115 -0.26 14.07 -1.08
C SER A 115 -1.43 14.70 -0.31
N LEU A 116 -2.19 15.61 -0.92
CA LEU A 116 -3.35 16.22 -0.28
C LEU A 116 -4.48 15.20 -0.08
N ARG A 117 -4.81 14.43 -1.12
CA ARG A 117 -5.97 13.55 -1.13
C ARG A 117 -5.79 12.29 -0.29
N TYR A 118 -4.61 11.68 -0.33
CA TYR A 118 -4.34 10.37 0.26
C TYR A 118 -3.20 10.38 1.28
N ASN A 119 -2.62 11.54 1.56
CA ASN A 119 -1.37 11.65 2.31
C ASN A 119 -0.27 10.75 1.71
N ALA A 120 -0.24 10.66 0.38
CA ALA A 120 0.76 9.88 -0.32
C ALA A 120 2.12 10.56 -0.28
N PHE A 121 3.19 9.78 -0.17
CA PHE A 121 4.56 10.25 -0.26
C PHE A 121 5.40 9.34 -1.15
N PRO A 122 6.41 9.91 -1.82
CA PRO A 122 7.23 9.15 -2.75
C PRO A 122 8.24 8.26 -2.04
N ILE A 123 8.43 7.04 -2.55
CA ILE A 123 9.55 6.17 -2.21
C ILE A 123 10.28 5.76 -3.47
N THR A 124 11.62 5.76 -3.42
CA THR A 124 12.46 5.30 -4.53
C THR A 124 12.71 3.81 -4.39
N ARG A 125 12.36 3.04 -5.41
CA ARG A 125 12.62 1.60 -5.42
C ARG A 125 14.13 1.35 -5.53
N GLY A 126 14.62 0.38 -4.78
CA GLY A 126 16.04 0.05 -4.78
C GLY A 126 16.93 1.05 -4.04
N GLY A 127 16.36 2.09 -3.41
CA GLY A 127 17.10 3.11 -2.65
C GLY A 127 17.64 2.63 -1.28
N GLY A 128 17.60 1.33 -1.02
CA GLY A 128 18.16 0.77 0.21
C GLY A 128 17.57 1.36 1.49
N ARG A 129 18.41 1.51 2.51
CA ARG A 129 18.00 2.06 3.83
C ARG A 129 17.51 3.51 3.75
N GLU A 130 18.08 4.32 2.88
CA GLU A 130 17.70 5.73 2.72
C GLU A 130 16.26 5.89 2.23
N ALA A 131 15.81 4.99 1.34
CA ALA A 131 14.43 4.99 0.86
C ALA A 131 13.41 4.74 1.98
N LEU A 132 13.80 4.04 3.06
CA LEU A 132 12.94 3.74 4.19
C LEU A 132 12.99 4.83 5.29
N ALA A 133 13.98 5.71 5.29
CA ALA A 133 14.21 6.67 6.38
C ALA A 133 12.97 7.52 6.69
N TYR A 134 12.28 8.02 5.66
CA TYR A 134 11.05 8.80 5.86
C TYR A 134 9.90 7.94 6.39
N SER A 135 9.79 6.69 5.97
CA SER A 135 8.81 5.74 6.49
C SER A 135 9.06 5.42 7.96
N GLN A 136 10.31 5.20 8.35
CA GLN A 136 10.72 4.99 9.74
C GLN A 136 10.40 6.22 10.58
N TRP A 137 10.73 7.42 10.09
CA TRP A 137 10.41 8.67 10.77
C TRP A 137 8.90 8.84 10.98
N LEU A 138 8.07 8.49 10.00
CA LEU A 138 6.61 8.55 10.13
C LEU A 138 6.11 7.61 11.23
N LEU A 139 6.52 6.34 11.21
CA LEU A 139 6.14 5.36 12.22
C LEU A 139 6.57 5.79 13.62
N HIS A 140 7.82 6.26 13.78
CA HIS A 140 8.34 6.78 15.05
C HIS A 140 7.51 7.98 15.57
N ASN A 141 6.95 8.80 14.68
CA ASN A 141 6.09 9.94 15.02
C ASN A 141 4.60 9.59 15.11
N GLY A 142 4.26 8.31 15.27
CA GLY A 142 2.90 7.84 15.51
C GLY A 142 2.00 7.86 14.27
N TRP A 143 2.58 7.87 13.06
CA TRP A 143 1.84 7.69 11.81
C TRP A 143 1.78 6.23 11.42
N SER A 144 0.65 5.80 10.91
CA SER A 144 0.49 4.50 10.25
C SER A 144 0.86 4.60 8.77
N LEU A 145 1.29 3.49 8.18
CA LEU A 145 1.64 3.43 6.76
C LEU A 145 0.81 2.41 6.03
N LEU A 146 0.27 2.81 4.87
CA LEU A 146 -0.28 1.87 3.89
C LEU A 146 0.78 1.58 2.82
N ILE A 147 1.16 0.32 2.70
CA ILE A 147 2.17 -0.15 1.74
C ILE A 147 1.60 -1.33 0.94
N PHE A 148 1.89 -1.32 -0.35
CA PHE A 148 1.67 -2.46 -1.23
C PHE A 148 3.02 -3.16 -1.42
N PRO A 149 3.29 -4.27 -0.69
CA PRO A 149 4.63 -4.86 -0.62
C PRO A 149 5.11 -5.46 -1.93
N GLU A 150 4.21 -5.73 -2.88
CA GLU A 150 4.52 -6.15 -4.24
C GLU A 150 5.27 -5.08 -5.05
N GLY A 151 5.22 -3.81 -4.61
CA GLY A 151 5.87 -2.67 -5.24
C GLY A 151 5.34 -2.30 -6.64
N LYS A 152 4.53 -3.11 -7.26
CA LYS A 152 3.86 -2.87 -8.55
C LYS A 152 2.50 -3.55 -8.54
N ARG A 153 1.59 -3.11 -9.42
CA ARG A 153 0.30 -3.78 -9.60
C ARG A 153 0.47 -5.11 -10.33
N SER A 154 -0.16 -6.15 -9.83
CA SER A 154 -0.37 -7.39 -10.57
C SER A 154 -1.31 -7.11 -11.76
N ARG A 155 -1.00 -7.69 -12.92
CA ARG A 155 -1.84 -7.59 -14.12
C ARG A 155 -2.72 -8.82 -14.29
N THR A 156 -2.32 -9.94 -13.71
CA THR A 156 -3.05 -11.22 -13.76
C THR A 156 -4.06 -11.34 -12.63
N GLY A 157 -3.90 -10.56 -11.56
CA GLY A 157 -4.67 -10.68 -10.33
C GLY A 157 -3.97 -11.52 -9.25
N ASP A 158 -2.94 -12.29 -9.63
CA ASP A 158 -2.17 -13.09 -8.69
C ASP A 158 -1.36 -12.22 -7.74
N LEU A 159 -1.13 -12.73 -6.53
CA LEU A 159 -0.26 -12.09 -5.55
C LEU A 159 1.20 -12.19 -6.01
N LEU A 160 1.86 -11.05 -6.18
CA LEU A 160 3.28 -11.01 -6.52
C LEU A 160 4.15 -11.15 -5.25
N PRO A 161 5.41 -11.63 -5.39
CA PRO A 161 6.32 -11.74 -4.26
C PRO A 161 6.52 -10.40 -3.55
N PHE A 162 6.55 -10.44 -2.22
CA PHE A 162 6.73 -9.25 -1.39
C PHE A 162 8.19 -8.79 -1.37
N HIS A 163 8.40 -7.47 -1.37
CA HIS A 163 9.70 -6.88 -1.06
C HIS A 163 9.94 -6.84 0.45
N GLY A 164 11.22 -6.84 0.86
CA GLY A 164 11.62 -6.85 2.28
C GLY A 164 11.38 -5.53 3.04
N GLY A 165 11.11 -4.42 2.34
CA GLY A 165 10.94 -3.11 2.98
C GLY A 165 9.90 -3.08 4.10
N PRO A 166 8.68 -3.58 3.91
CA PRO A 166 7.67 -3.67 4.97
C PRO A 166 8.12 -4.49 6.17
N ALA A 167 8.82 -5.62 5.96
CA ALA A 167 9.35 -6.45 7.03
C ALA A 167 10.42 -5.71 7.85
N ILE A 168 11.33 -4.97 7.18
CA ILE A 168 12.30 -4.11 7.85
C ILE A 168 11.60 -3.07 8.72
N LEU A 169 10.56 -2.41 8.20
CA LEU A 169 9.81 -1.41 8.96
C LEU A 169 9.11 -2.02 10.18
N ALA A 170 8.43 -3.15 10.02
CA ALA A 170 7.70 -3.79 11.09
C ALA A 170 8.61 -4.25 12.22
N THR A 171 9.73 -4.93 11.90
CA THR A 171 10.65 -5.47 12.88
C THR A 171 11.49 -4.38 13.56
N GLN A 172 12.03 -3.42 12.80
CA GLN A 172 12.89 -2.38 13.35
C GLN A 172 12.13 -1.29 14.13
N GLN A 173 10.88 -1.02 13.79
CA GLN A 173 10.05 -0.05 14.50
C GLN A 173 9.11 -0.71 15.52
N ASN A 174 9.14 -2.03 15.65
CA ASN A 174 8.27 -2.81 16.52
C ASN A 174 6.80 -2.40 16.42
N VAL A 175 6.31 -2.30 15.17
CA VAL A 175 4.93 -1.90 14.89
C VAL A 175 4.10 -3.08 14.40
N PRO A 176 2.82 -3.20 14.83
CA PRO A 176 1.95 -4.24 14.35
C PRO A 176 1.62 -4.05 12.86
N VAL A 177 1.37 -5.17 12.19
CA VAL A 177 1.03 -5.22 10.77
C VAL A 177 -0.41 -5.66 10.61
N LEU A 178 -1.20 -4.87 9.88
CA LEU A 178 -2.58 -5.22 9.50
C LEU A 178 -2.56 -5.75 8.06
N PRO A 179 -2.75 -7.05 7.83
CA PRO A 179 -2.84 -7.61 6.49
C PRO A 179 -4.26 -7.43 5.93
N ILE A 180 -4.34 -7.03 4.68
CA ILE A 180 -5.60 -6.87 3.94
C ILE A 180 -5.45 -7.52 2.56
N TYR A 181 -6.48 -8.25 2.13
CA TYR A 181 -6.58 -8.73 0.76
C TYR A 181 -7.79 -8.10 0.06
N ILE A 182 -7.61 -7.64 -1.17
CA ILE A 182 -8.65 -7.01 -1.98
C ILE A 182 -8.84 -7.83 -3.25
N GLU A 183 -10.05 -8.30 -3.44
CA GLU A 183 -10.49 -8.99 -4.64
C GLU A 183 -11.39 -8.09 -5.48
N GLY A 184 -11.30 -8.21 -6.81
CA GLY A 184 -12.21 -7.57 -7.75
C GLY A 184 -11.86 -6.13 -8.12
N ALA A 185 -10.94 -5.47 -7.44
CA ALA A 185 -10.58 -4.07 -7.73
C ALA A 185 -9.98 -3.87 -9.13
N SER A 186 -9.33 -4.87 -9.72
CA SER A 186 -8.83 -4.83 -11.11
C SER A 186 -9.95 -4.70 -12.14
N ARG A 187 -11.13 -5.23 -11.84
CA ARG A 187 -12.32 -5.14 -12.71
C ARG A 187 -12.94 -3.75 -12.76
N ILE A 188 -12.69 -2.91 -11.74
CA ILE A 188 -13.16 -1.51 -11.72
C ILE A 188 -12.43 -0.67 -12.77
N LEU A 189 -11.13 -0.84 -12.91
CA LEU A 189 -10.31 -0.14 -13.89
C LEU A 189 -9.39 -1.17 -14.58
N PRO A 190 -9.89 -1.88 -15.59
CA PRO A 190 -9.12 -2.89 -16.29
C PRO A 190 -7.84 -2.33 -16.93
N PRO A 191 -6.77 -3.12 -17.01
CA PRO A 191 -5.54 -2.71 -17.69
C PRO A 191 -5.80 -2.22 -19.11
N GLY A 192 -5.15 -1.11 -19.50
CA GLY A 192 -5.31 -0.52 -20.83
C GLY A 192 -6.54 0.36 -21.02
N THR A 193 -7.40 0.51 -20.00
CA THR A 193 -8.56 1.40 -20.04
C THR A 193 -8.38 2.60 -19.14
N ASN A 194 -9.02 3.73 -19.52
CA ASN A 194 -9.13 4.93 -18.65
C ASN A 194 -10.58 5.08 -18.11
N ARG A 195 -11.42 4.09 -18.32
CA ARG A 195 -12.83 4.12 -17.93
C ARG A 195 -13.07 3.20 -16.75
N SER A 196 -13.45 3.78 -15.61
CA SER A 196 -13.86 3.02 -14.44
C SER A 196 -15.32 2.58 -14.57
N GLN A 197 -15.58 1.32 -14.20
CA GLN A 197 -16.91 0.71 -14.18
C GLN A 197 -17.19 0.06 -12.82
N PRO A 198 -18.45 -0.04 -12.39
CA PRO A 198 -18.79 -0.78 -11.17
C PRO A 198 -18.42 -2.26 -11.30
N ALA A 199 -17.89 -2.82 -10.22
CA ALA A 199 -17.59 -4.24 -10.12
C ALA A 199 -17.76 -4.74 -8.67
N PRO A 200 -18.07 -6.04 -8.49
CA PRO A 200 -18.03 -6.67 -7.16
C PRO A 200 -16.63 -6.60 -6.56
N VAL A 201 -16.55 -6.24 -5.29
CA VAL A 201 -15.29 -6.16 -4.53
C VAL A 201 -15.48 -6.80 -3.18
N VAL A 202 -14.54 -7.64 -2.80
CA VAL A 202 -14.41 -8.19 -1.45
C VAL A 202 -13.11 -7.68 -0.84
N ALA A 203 -13.18 -7.15 0.37
CA ALA A 203 -12.02 -6.77 1.17
C ALA A 203 -11.97 -7.66 2.42
N ARG A 204 -10.87 -8.41 2.58
CA ARG A 204 -10.63 -9.29 3.73
C ARG A 204 -9.58 -8.69 4.63
N VAL A 205 -9.94 -8.48 5.88
CA VAL A 205 -9.08 -7.90 6.91
C VAL A 205 -8.64 -9.01 7.85
N GLY A 206 -7.33 -9.30 7.85
CA GLY A 206 -6.75 -10.33 8.72
C GLY A 206 -6.49 -9.82 10.14
N ASN A 207 -6.07 -10.73 11.01
CA ASN A 207 -5.60 -10.41 12.35
C ASN A 207 -4.28 -9.62 12.31
N LEU A 208 -4.03 -8.82 13.34
CA LEU A 208 -2.76 -8.12 13.49
C LEU A 208 -1.61 -9.12 13.66
N LEU A 209 -0.54 -8.91 12.90
CA LEU A 209 0.73 -9.59 13.08
C LEU A 209 1.65 -8.72 13.93
N THR A 210 2.35 -9.34 14.88
CA THR A 210 3.43 -8.71 15.63
C THR A 210 4.69 -9.57 15.53
N PHE A 211 5.83 -8.93 15.47
CA PHE A 211 7.11 -9.61 15.34
C PHE A 211 7.95 -9.34 16.59
N PRO A 212 8.32 -10.37 17.36
CA PRO A 212 9.23 -10.23 18.48
C PRO A 212 10.55 -9.59 18.07
N GLU A 213 11.23 -8.95 19.02
CA GLU A 213 12.57 -8.42 18.80
C GLU A 213 13.52 -9.54 18.34
N GLY A 214 14.36 -9.25 17.37
CA GLY A 214 15.26 -10.24 16.79
C GLY A 214 14.65 -11.10 15.67
N THR A 215 13.36 -10.95 15.35
CA THR A 215 12.76 -11.67 14.21
C THR A 215 13.54 -11.37 12.92
N ALA A 216 13.97 -12.42 12.22
CA ALA A 216 14.66 -12.25 10.94
C ALA A 216 13.74 -11.60 9.90
N ILE A 217 14.31 -10.68 9.11
CA ILE A 217 13.54 -9.94 8.08
C ILE A 217 12.90 -10.89 7.06
N GLY A 218 13.60 -12.01 6.74
CA GLY A 218 13.10 -13.04 5.85
C GLY A 218 11.82 -13.69 6.37
N ASP A 219 11.82 -14.05 7.67
CA ASP A 219 10.69 -14.72 8.32
C ASP A 219 9.50 -13.76 8.45
N ALA A 220 9.74 -12.50 8.85
CA ALA A 220 8.69 -11.50 8.92
C ALA A 220 8.07 -11.22 7.54
N LYS A 221 8.90 -11.15 6.48
CA LYS A 221 8.42 -11.00 5.10
C LYS A 221 7.56 -12.19 4.68
N HIS A 222 8.04 -13.41 4.94
CA HIS A 222 7.33 -14.65 4.59
C HIS A 222 5.98 -14.73 5.31
N ALA A 223 5.96 -14.47 6.62
CA ALA A 223 4.73 -14.47 7.40
C ALA A 223 3.69 -13.44 6.89
N MET A 224 4.12 -12.22 6.52
CA MET A 224 3.23 -11.22 5.91
C MET A 224 2.66 -11.71 4.58
N GLU A 225 3.50 -12.31 3.72
CA GLU A 225 3.09 -12.82 2.42
C GLU A 225 2.11 -13.98 2.55
N GLU A 226 2.39 -14.93 3.45
CA GLU A 226 1.53 -16.08 3.70
C GLU A 226 0.15 -15.68 4.23
N VAL A 227 0.09 -14.76 5.19
CA VAL A 227 -1.20 -14.31 5.72
C VAL A 227 -2.02 -13.61 4.65
N VAL A 228 -1.43 -12.72 3.81
CA VAL A 228 -2.16 -12.09 2.72
C VAL A 228 -2.58 -13.12 1.67
N ARG A 229 -1.76 -14.15 1.42
CA ARG A 229 -2.09 -15.28 0.54
C ARG A 229 -3.22 -16.15 1.10
N ALA A 230 -3.22 -16.41 2.41
CA ALA A 230 -4.30 -17.15 3.07
C ALA A 230 -5.63 -16.42 2.98
N LEU A 231 -5.62 -15.08 3.16
CA LEU A 231 -6.82 -14.24 2.93
C LEU A 231 -7.32 -14.32 1.48
N ALA A 232 -6.45 -14.58 0.50
CA ALA A 232 -6.85 -14.85 -0.88
C ALA A 232 -7.49 -16.23 -1.03
N GLY A 233 -6.93 -17.26 -0.37
CA GLY A 233 -7.31 -18.66 -0.51
C GLY A 233 -8.63 -19.05 0.17
N THR A 234 -9.17 -18.24 1.08
CA THR A 234 -10.48 -18.45 1.71
C THR A 234 -11.62 -18.55 0.68
N ILE A 235 -11.40 -18.08 -0.54
CA ILE A 235 -12.34 -18.12 -1.66
C ILE A 235 -12.56 -19.53 -2.21
N ALA A 236 -11.51 -20.34 -2.28
CA ALA A 236 -11.61 -21.66 -2.90
C ALA A 236 -12.60 -22.56 -2.15
N ALA A 237 -12.61 -22.47 -0.81
CA ALA A 237 -13.50 -23.22 0.04
C ALA A 237 -14.97 -22.75 -0.03
N ASP A 238 -15.20 -21.42 -0.08
CA ASP A 238 -16.57 -20.87 -0.09
C ASP A 238 -17.26 -21.03 -1.45
N HIS A 239 -16.51 -20.92 -2.55
CA HIS A 239 -17.08 -21.15 -3.90
C HIS A 239 -17.31 -22.63 -4.20
N GLU A 240 -16.50 -23.52 -3.65
CA GLU A 240 -16.69 -24.97 -3.78
C GLU A 240 -17.91 -25.45 -2.98
N GLN A 241 -18.16 -24.85 -1.81
CA GLN A 241 -19.36 -25.13 -1.00
C GLN A 241 -20.63 -24.52 -1.61
N ALA A 242 -20.55 -23.33 -2.21
CA ALA A 242 -21.70 -22.70 -2.89
C ALA A 242 -22.06 -23.34 -4.24
N ALA A 243 -21.11 -24.03 -4.88
CA ALA A 243 -21.35 -24.78 -6.11
C ALA A 243 -21.83 -26.22 -5.85
N ALA A 244 -21.71 -26.70 -4.60
CA ALA A 244 -22.14 -28.04 -4.20
C ALA A 244 -23.50 -28.06 -3.47
N SER A 245 -24.12 -26.90 -3.28
CA SER A 245 -25.47 -26.70 -2.71
C SER A 245 -26.46 -26.20 -3.77
#